data_0cd0e5e0245bd7dab45e82c335e47292
#
_entry.id   0cd0e5e0245bd7dab45e82c335e47292
#
_cell.length_a   1.000
_cell.length_b   1.000
_cell.length_c   1.000
_cell.angle_alpha   90.00
_cell.angle_beta   90.00
_cell.angle_gamma   90.00
#
_symmetry.space_group_name_H-M   'P 1'
#
loop_
_entity.id
_entity.type
_entity.pdbx_description
1 polymer ?
#
loop_
_entity_poly.entity_id
_entity_poly.type
_entity_poly.pdbx_seq_one_letter_code
_entity_poly.pdbx_strand_id
1 'polypeptide(L)'
;MAATPAVALDFRSVIEPALLYDAPSQQAKPLFAIARGTPVEPIVTLDAWVKVRDARGDLAWIEKRLLSERRIVIVKGERALVHAQAEEGAAIVFEADRDVLLDLVEAAPSGWAKVKHRDGQQGYIKASQVWGL
;
A
#
# COMPACT_ATOMS: atom_id res chain seq x y z
N MET A 1 -21.38 12.12 24.11
CA MET A 1 -20.69 12.64 22.93
C MET A 1 -19.70 11.61 22.41
N ALA A 2 -19.86 11.19 21.22
CA ALA A 2 -18.94 10.24 20.64
C ALA A 2 -17.79 11.01 19.99
N ALA A 3 -16.59 10.70 20.41
CA ALA A 3 -15.43 11.17 19.68
C ALA A 3 -15.50 10.61 18.26
N THR A 4 -15.34 11.44 17.28
CA THR A 4 -15.17 10.96 15.92
C THR A 4 -13.88 10.15 15.91
N PRO A 5 -13.93 8.87 15.61
CA PRO A 5 -12.70 8.12 15.53
C PRO A 5 -11.80 8.77 14.48
N ALA A 6 -10.54 8.85 14.80
CA ALA A 6 -9.58 9.23 13.78
C ALA A 6 -9.83 8.30 12.60
N VAL A 7 -10.07 8.89 11.44
CA VAL A 7 -10.27 8.10 10.23
C VAL A 7 -8.96 7.36 9.98
N ALA A 8 -8.96 6.07 10.25
CA ALA A 8 -7.85 5.24 9.84
C ALA A 8 -7.76 5.36 8.33
N LEU A 9 -6.55 5.60 7.83
CA LEU A 9 -6.33 5.61 6.40
C LEU A 9 -6.70 4.26 5.86
N ASP A 10 -7.75 4.21 5.07
CA ASP A 10 -8.21 2.97 4.46
C ASP A 10 -7.51 2.78 3.13
N PHE A 11 -6.26 2.34 3.21
CA PHE A 11 -5.55 2.00 1.98
C PHE A 11 -6.28 0.90 1.22
N ARG A 12 -6.16 0.97 -0.09
CA ARG A 12 -6.68 -0.03 -1.01
C ARG A 12 -5.54 -0.52 -1.88
N SER A 13 -5.74 -1.63 -2.56
CA SER A 13 -4.78 -2.13 -3.53
C SER A 13 -5.50 -2.39 -4.86
N VAL A 14 -4.74 -2.35 -5.94
CA VAL A 14 -5.28 -2.49 -7.28
C VAL A 14 -5.37 -3.97 -7.64
N ILE A 15 -6.53 -4.41 -8.16
CA ILE A 15 -6.77 -5.82 -8.44
C ILE A 15 -6.13 -6.32 -9.73
N GLU A 16 -5.78 -5.40 -10.62
CA GLU A 16 -5.14 -5.69 -11.91
C GLU A 16 -4.38 -4.47 -12.38
N PRO A 17 -3.47 -4.57 -13.36
CA PRO A 17 -2.78 -3.40 -13.88
C PRO A 17 -3.80 -2.36 -14.35
N ALA A 18 -3.58 -1.11 -14.00
CA ALA A 18 -4.56 -0.05 -14.24
C ALA A 18 -3.90 1.24 -14.68
N LEU A 19 -4.67 2.03 -15.42
CA LEU A 19 -4.30 3.41 -15.75
C LEU A 19 -4.91 4.36 -14.73
N LEU A 20 -4.16 5.41 -14.41
CA LEU A 20 -4.65 6.50 -13.59
C LEU A 20 -4.73 7.75 -14.46
N TYR A 21 -5.78 8.54 -14.22
CA TYR A 21 -6.13 9.66 -15.08
C TYR A 21 -6.11 10.99 -14.33
N ASP A 22 -6.05 12.09 -15.05
CA ASP A 22 -6.06 13.43 -14.46
C ASP A 22 -7.47 13.91 -14.06
N ALA A 23 -8.51 13.18 -14.48
CA ALA A 23 -9.90 13.49 -14.14
C ALA A 23 -10.70 12.18 -14.06
N PRO A 24 -11.88 12.18 -13.41
CA PRO A 24 -12.67 10.96 -13.22
C PRO A 24 -13.44 10.58 -14.49
N SER A 25 -12.72 10.24 -15.54
CA SER A 25 -13.30 9.89 -16.83
C SER A 25 -12.30 9.09 -17.67
N GLN A 26 -12.79 8.11 -18.42
CA GLN A 26 -11.95 7.36 -19.34
C GLN A 26 -11.49 8.19 -20.54
N GLN A 27 -12.15 9.30 -20.80
CA GLN A 27 -11.73 10.25 -21.84
C GLN A 27 -10.68 11.24 -21.33
N ALA A 28 -10.40 11.22 -20.05
CA ALA A 28 -9.38 12.08 -19.47
C ALA A 28 -8.00 11.63 -19.88
N LYS A 29 -7.00 12.45 -19.59
CA LYS A 29 -5.62 12.17 -19.95
C LYS A 29 -5.05 11.11 -19.00
N PRO A 30 -4.54 9.98 -19.54
CA PRO A 30 -3.82 9.02 -18.69
C PRO A 30 -2.51 9.64 -18.21
N LEU A 31 -2.25 9.54 -16.93
CA LEU A 31 -1.03 10.06 -16.33
C LEU A 31 0.04 8.98 -16.16
N PHE A 32 -0.34 7.81 -15.64
CA PHE A 32 0.57 6.69 -15.48
C PHE A 32 -0.20 5.39 -15.31
N ALA A 33 0.54 4.29 -15.43
CA ALA A 33 0.05 2.95 -15.18
C ALA A 33 0.62 2.44 -13.85
N ILE A 34 -0.17 1.64 -13.14
CA ILE A 34 0.31 0.98 -11.93
C ILE A 34 0.08 -0.52 -12.01
N ALA A 35 0.96 -1.26 -11.35
CA ALA A 35 0.92 -2.71 -11.36
C ALA A 35 -0.15 -3.26 -10.42
N ARG A 36 -0.59 -4.48 -10.70
CA ARG A 36 -1.46 -5.22 -9.80
C ARG A 36 -0.86 -5.26 -8.39
N GLY A 37 -1.71 -5.05 -7.39
CA GLY A 37 -1.29 -5.10 -6.00
C GLY A 37 -0.74 -3.78 -5.46
N THR A 38 -0.54 -2.79 -6.31
CA THR A 38 -0.01 -1.48 -5.86
C THR A 38 -0.96 -0.85 -4.84
N PRO A 39 -0.44 -0.45 -3.66
CA PRO A 39 -1.27 0.23 -2.68
C PRO A 39 -1.51 1.68 -3.07
N VAL A 40 -2.70 2.16 -2.79
CA VAL A 40 -3.09 3.56 -2.99
C VAL A 40 -3.92 4.04 -1.81
N GLU A 41 -3.87 5.35 -1.58
CA GLU A 41 -4.65 5.98 -0.51
C GLU A 41 -5.82 6.73 -1.11
N PRO A 42 -7.07 6.27 -0.89
CA PRO A 42 -8.25 7.01 -1.37
C PRO A 42 -8.37 8.38 -0.71
N ILE A 43 -8.57 9.40 -1.53
CA ILE A 43 -8.71 10.79 -1.07
C ILE A 43 -10.16 11.27 -1.26
N VAL A 44 -10.73 11.03 -2.47
CA VAL A 44 -12.10 11.42 -2.81
C VAL A 44 -12.75 10.24 -3.51
N THR A 45 -13.94 9.86 -3.06
CA THR A 45 -14.71 8.78 -3.68
C THR A 45 -15.95 9.36 -4.35
N LEU A 46 -16.04 9.11 -5.65
CA LEU A 46 -17.25 9.37 -6.43
C LEU A 46 -17.90 8.03 -6.78
N ASP A 47 -19.01 8.08 -7.50
CA ASP A 47 -19.79 6.89 -7.84
C ASP A 47 -18.94 5.76 -8.44
N ALA A 48 -18.22 6.06 -9.52
CA ALA A 48 -17.44 5.07 -10.26
C ALA A 48 -15.94 5.34 -10.24
N TRP A 49 -15.50 6.40 -9.58
CA TRP A 49 -14.12 6.85 -9.60
C TRP A 49 -13.64 7.23 -8.22
N VAL A 50 -12.35 7.03 -7.98
CA VAL A 50 -11.71 7.40 -6.72
C VAL A 50 -10.44 8.17 -7.05
N LYS A 51 -10.29 9.33 -6.41
CA LYS A 51 -9.03 10.05 -6.45
C LYS A 51 -8.12 9.43 -5.41
N VAL A 52 -6.94 9.03 -5.82
CA VAL A 52 -5.99 8.34 -4.95
C VAL A 52 -4.65 9.04 -4.93
N ARG A 53 -3.91 8.81 -3.85
CA ARG A 53 -2.51 9.20 -3.72
C ARG A 53 -1.67 7.93 -3.77
N ASP A 54 -0.60 7.95 -4.55
CA ASP A 54 0.34 6.84 -4.60
C ASP A 54 1.50 7.02 -3.60
N ALA A 55 2.40 6.04 -3.55
CA ALA A 55 3.51 6.06 -2.60
C ALA A 55 4.49 7.22 -2.84
N ARG A 56 4.48 7.82 -4.01
CA ARG A 56 5.32 8.97 -4.35
C ARG A 56 4.65 10.29 -4.03
N GLY A 57 3.38 10.25 -3.61
CA GLY A 57 2.61 11.44 -3.31
C GLY A 57 1.83 12.01 -4.49
N ASP A 58 1.87 11.35 -5.64
CA ASP A 58 1.11 11.79 -6.81
C ASP A 58 -0.38 11.51 -6.65
N LEU A 59 -1.20 12.43 -7.14
CA LEU A 59 -2.65 12.32 -7.10
C LEU A 59 -3.18 12.04 -8.50
N ALA A 60 -4.12 11.10 -8.58
CA ALA A 60 -4.75 10.75 -9.86
C ALA A 60 -6.06 10.01 -9.61
N TRP A 61 -6.83 9.81 -10.67
CA TRP A 61 -8.12 9.14 -10.60
C TRP A 61 -8.04 7.73 -11.15
N ILE A 62 -8.67 6.78 -10.44
CA ILE A 62 -8.77 5.38 -10.86
C ILE A 62 -10.23 4.94 -10.80
N GLU A 63 -10.60 4.00 -11.67
CA GLU A 63 -11.93 3.41 -11.60
C GLU A 63 -12.10 2.66 -10.28
N LYS A 64 -13.19 2.93 -9.58
CA LYS A 64 -13.46 2.35 -8.27
C LYS A 64 -13.48 0.82 -8.30
N ARG A 65 -13.98 0.22 -9.39
CA ARG A 65 -14.07 -1.24 -9.54
C ARG A 65 -12.72 -1.94 -9.50
N LEU A 66 -11.64 -1.20 -9.74
CA LEU A 66 -10.28 -1.76 -9.76
C LEU A 66 -9.62 -1.77 -8.39
N LEU A 67 -10.29 -1.28 -7.36
CA LEU A 67 -9.76 -1.22 -6.01
C LEU A 67 -10.28 -2.38 -5.16
N SER A 68 -9.40 -2.92 -4.34
CA SER A 68 -9.67 -4.03 -3.43
C SER A 68 -9.36 -3.58 -2.00
N GLU A 69 -10.04 -4.19 -1.03
CA GLU A 69 -9.76 -3.94 0.38
C GLU A 69 -8.52 -4.67 0.87
N ARG A 70 -7.92 -5.49 0.04
CA ARG A 70 -6.71 -6.22 0.40
C ARG A 70 -5.60 -5.24 0.75
N ARG A 71 -5.00 -5.44 1.91
CA ARG A 71 -3.95 -4.56 2.40
C ARG A 71 -2.60 -5.04 1.92
N ILE A 72 -1.96 -4.17 1.16
CA ILE A 72 -0.62 -4.41 0.62
C ILE A 72 0.21 -3.18 0.95
N VAL A 73 1.48 -3.40 1.30
CA VAL A 73 2.42 -2.31 1.53
C VAL A 73 3.52 -2.39 0.49
N ILE A 74 4.12 -1.25 0.19
CA ILE A 74 5.22 -1.16 -0.77
C ILE A 74 6.47 -0.70 -0.05
N VAL A 75 7.60 -1.35 -0.35
CA VAL A 75 8.88 -1.00 0.25
C VAL A 75 9.35 0.33 -0.31
N LYS A 76 9.69 1.25 0.57
CA LYS A 76 10.31 2.53 0.23
C LYS A 76 11.77 2.52 0.70
N GLY A 77 12.58 3.40 0.14
CA GLY A 77 14.00 3.31 0.36
C GLY A 77 14.62 2.29 -0.57
N GLU A 78 15.88 2.00 -0.44
CA GLU A 78 16.57 1.09 -1.36
C GLU A 78 16.35 -0.36 -1.00
N ARG A 79 16.32 -0.66 0.30
CA ARG A 79 16.22 -2.04 0.77
C ARG A 79 15.63 -2.04 2.17
N ALA A 80 14.80 -3.01 2.44
CA ALA A 80 14.24 -3.24 3.75
C ALA A 80 14.58 -4.64 4.24
N LEU A 81 14.78 -4.78 5.54
CA LEU A 81 15.07 -6.06 6.17
C LEU A 81 13.81 -6.56 6.86
N VAL A 82 13.46 -7.81 6.58
CA VAL A 82 12.33 -8.46 7.23
C VAL A 82 12.89 -9.45 8.24
N HIS A 83 12.53 -9.22 9.51
CA HIS A 83 13.04 -9.97 10.64
C HIS A 83 12.08 -11.06 11.10
N ALA A 84 12.61 -12.07 11.77
CA ALA A 84 11.78 -13.14 12.33
C ALA A 84 10.86 -12.65 13.44
N GLN A 85 11.23 -11.57 14.12
CA GLN A 85 10.45 -10.96 15.20
C GLN A 85 10.55 -9.44 15.07
N ALA A 86 9.65 -8.75 15.75
CA ALA A 86 9.57 -7.28 15.71
C ALA A 86 10.67 -6.65 16.59
N GLU A 87 11.93 -6.96 16.29
CA GLU A 87 13.12 -6.48 17.00
C GLU A 87 14.27 -6.34 16.03
N GLU A 88 15.06 -5.29 16.18
CA GLU A 88 16.20 -5.04 15.30
C GLU A 88 17.25 -6.14 15.37
N GLY A 89 17.42 -6.75 16.54
CA GLY A 89 18.38 -7.82 16.74
C GLY A 89 17.91 -9.19 16.27
N ALA A 90 16.67 -9.33 15.86
CA ALA A 90 16.14 -10.60 15.42
C ALA A 90 16.77 -11.05 14.08
N ALA A 91 16.77 -12.36 13.84
CA ALA A 91 17.29 -12.91 12.61
C ALA A 91 16.55 -12.36 11.40
N ILE A 92 17.27 -12.15 10.31
CA ILE A 92 16.69 -11.69 9.05
C ILE A 92 16.14 -12.88 8.29
N VAL A 93 14.85 -12.82 7.93
CA VAL A 93 14.19 -13.87 7.15
C VAL A 93 14.46 -13.66 5.67
N PHE A 94 14.26 -12.41 5.20
CA PHE A 94 14.57 -12.04 3.83
C PHE A 94 14.74 -10.50 3.74
N GLU A 95 15.28 -10.07 2.59
CA GLU A 95 15.44 -8.67 2.27
C GLU A 95 14.52 -8.33 1.11
N ALA A 96 14.00 -7.12 1.10
CA ALA A 96 13.11 -6.65 0.04
C ALA A 96 13.65 -5.34 -0.54
N ASP A 97 13.77 -5.29 -1.85
CA ASP A 97 14.23 -4.10 -2.56
C ASP A 97 13.11 -3.06 -2.66
N ARG A 98 13.50 -1.84 -3.09
CA ARG A 98 12.53 -0.77 -3.34
C ARG A 98 11.42 -1.26 -4.25
N ASP A 99 10.20 -0.82 -3.98
CA ASP A 99 8.99 -1.10 -4.74
C ASP A 99 8.49 -2.55 -4.68
N VAL A 100 9.11 -3.40 -3.87
CA VAL A 100 8.58 -4.74 -3.63
C VAL A 100 7.24 -4.60 -2.88
N LEU A 101 6.26 -5.36 -3.33
CA LEU A 101 4.93 -5.40 -2.72
C LEU A 101 4.85 -6.56 -1.73
N LEU A 102 4.34 -6.27 -0.54
CA LEU A 102 4.21 -7.26 0.52
C LEU A 102 2.79 -7.21 1.08
N ASP A 103 2.20 -8.38 1.31
CA ASP A 103 0.90 -8.45 1.98
C ASP A 103 1.07 -8.01 3.43
N LEU A 104 0.18 -7.14 3.89
CA LEU A 104 0.13 -6.78 5.30
C LEU A 104 -0.67 -7.85 6.04
N VAL A 105 -0.02 -8.57 6.93
CA VAL A 105 -0.68 -9.60 7.73
C VAL A 105 -1.32 -8.98 8.96
N GLU A 106 -0.55 -8.16 9.68
CA GLU A 106 -1.06 -7.43 10.83
C GLU A 106 -0.15 -6.27 11.18
N ALA A 107 -0.71 -5.22 11.77
CA ALA A 107 0.09 -4.16 12.34
C ALA A 107 0.66 -4.67 13.66
N ALA A 108 1.96 -4.55 13.85
CA ALA A 108 2.61 -4.93 15.08
C ALA A 108 2.83 -3.69 15.95
N PRO A 109 2.94 -3.84 17.28
CA PRO A 109 3.19 -2.70 18.13
C PRO A 109 4.56 -2.10 17.90
N SER A 110 4.73 -0.85 18.31
CA SER A 110 6.04 -0.19 18.37
C SER A 110 6.70 0.05 17.01
N GLY A 111 5.91 0.32 15.98
CA GLY A 111 6.45 0.74 14.70
C GLY A 111 6.88 -0.40 13.79
N TRP A 112 6.36 -1.60 14.00
CA TRP A 112 6.61 -2.75 13.15
C TRP A 112 5.32 -3.21 12.47
N ALA A 113 5.46 -3.96 11.39
CA ALA A 113 4.33 -4.58 10.70
C ALA A 113 4.71 -6.00 10.31
N LYS A 114 3.77 -6.93 10.44
CA LYS A 114 3.98 -8.28 9.96
C LYS A 114 3.56 -8.36 8.50
N VAL A 115 4.46 -8.82 7.66
CA VAL A 115 4.27 -8.86 6.23
C VAL A 115 4.55 -10.25 5.68
N LYS A 116 4.02 -10.51 4.48
CA LYS A 116 4.20 -11.77 3.80
C LYS A 116 4.54 -11.52 2.34
N HIS A 117 5.61 -12.14 1.88
CA HIS A 117 5.98 -12.14 0.48
C HIS A 117 5.14 -13.20 -0.27
N ARG A 118 4.92 -12.99 -1.56
CA ARG A 118 4.12 -13.93 -2.37
C ARG A 118 4.71 -15.34 -2.43
N ASP A 119 6.01 -15.50 -2.13
CA ASP A 119 6.65 -16.82 -2.06
C ASP A 119 6.34 -17.55 -0.75
N GLY A 120 5.60 -16.94 0.17
CA GLY A 120 5.18 -17.53 1.42
C GLY A 120 6.01 -17.14 2.62
N GLN A 121 7.16 -16.50 2.44
CA GLN A 121 7.98 -16.06 3.56
C GLN A 121 7.29 -14.93 4.31
N GLN A 122 7.33 -14.98 5.63
CA GLN A 122 6.71 -13.98 6.50
C GLN A 122 7.71 -13.46 7.51
N GLY A 123 7.48 -12.26 8.00
CA GLY A 123 8.28 -11.67 9.04
C GLY A 123 7.86 -10.26 9.35
N TYR A 124 8.68 -9.56 10.10
CA TYR A 124 8.40 -8.22 10.60
C TYR A 124 9.31 -7.20 9.94
N ILE A 125 8.70 -6.11 9.47
CA ILE A 125 9.41 -5.02 8.84
C ILE A 125 9.11 -3.73 9.62
N LYS A 126 10.09 -2.82 9.65
CA LYS A 126 9.84 -1.52 10.29
C LYS A 126 8.81 -0.73 9.48
N ALA A 127 7.86 -0.14 10.19
CA ALA A 127 6.81 0.68 9.57
C ALA A 127 7.40 1.82 8.74
N SER A 128 8.55 2.34 9.14
CA SER A 128 9.23 3.42 8.43
C SER A 128 9.80 3.00 7.07
N GLN A 129 9.89 1.70 6.80
CA GLN A 129 10.46 1.18 5.56
C GLN A 129 9.40 0.82 4.52
N VAL A 130 8.14 1.00 4.85
CA VAL A 130 7.03 0.69 3.93
C VAL A 130 6.02 1.83 3.89
N TRP A 131 5.24 1.85 2.83
CA TRP A 131 4.11 2.76 2.67
C TRP A 131 2.84 1.93 2.43
N GLY A 132 1.73 2.36 3.01
CA GLY A 132 0.45 1.67 2.86
C GLY A 132 -0.10 1.08 4.16
N LEU A 133 0.46 1.46 5.28
CA LEU A 133 -0.01 0.99 6.60
C LEU A 133 -1.25 1.70 7.08
#